data_d959eab71b16527d3f9aeaa37fbe5422
#
_entry.id   d959eab71b16527d3f9aeaa37fbe5422
#
_cell.length_a   1.000
_cell.length_b   1.000
_cell.length_c   1.000
_cell.angle_alpha   90.00
_cell.angle_beta   90.00
_cell.angle_gamma   90.00
#
_symmetry.space_group_name_H-M   'P 1'
#
loop_
_entity.id
_entity.type
_entity.pdbx_description
1 polymer ?
#
loop_
_entity_poly.entity_id
_entity_poly.type
_entity_poly.pdbx_seq_one_letter_code
_entity_poly.pdbx_strand_id
1 'polypeptide(L)'
;MSDKIVIRNSYSHRVSTVKKSNGHSILRIIAYIMARKLENNLTGSEHNFSHKSGVINTGFFMPYGIKTEMNEEQFYNHIENNSHASTNIIAYSSILALPPELSQEEQIKVVEKFCEDFTEQYGTCISYAIHEADNLKRKKARLEEIEKYNLPEDKEDLQLQIQNNHVHFVIPYCKIEALTGKDFQAKRKKKSFGDTFKLGSQVKDFNPIKYGSEIRKDKPDLMNIEQNFLEFMREKFCVSINNSLEKNNRIERYTHKSYKDLGLQISATVHEGEIVKSRVANGKKMDVHEYNKQQTRQIQTLDLVHVGNFKYIQNVPTIS
;
A
#
# COMPACT_ATOMS: atom_id res chain seq x y z
N MET A 1 -0.05 -18.90 31.43
CA MET A 1 -0.45 -19.50 30.14
C MET A 1 0.45 -18.85 29.09
N SER A 2 1.22 -19.60 28.34
CA SER A 2 2.08 -19.02 27.30
C SER A 2 1.16 -18.59 26.17
N ASP A 3 1.02 -17.29 25.97
CA ASP A 3 0.21 -16.73 24.90
C ASP A 3 0.85 -17.14 23.58
N LYS A 4 0.17 -18.05 22.87
CA LYS A 4 0.56 -18.51 21.55
C LYS A 4 0.44 -17.32 20.59
N ILE A 5 1.58 -16.79 20.10
CA ILE A 5 1.59 -15.80 19.04
C ILE A 5 1.65 -16.52 17.70
N VAL A 6 0.76 -16.18 16.78
CA VAL A 6 0.74 -16.71 15.40
C VAL A 6 1.40 -15.68 14.48
N ILE A 7 2.51 -16.08 13.84
CA ILE A 7 3.19 -15.17 12.89
C ILE A 7 2.66 -15.42 11.49
N ARG A 8 2.09 -14.37 10.89
CA ARG A 8 1.67 -14.32 9.49
C ARG A 8 2.72 -13.64 8.63
N ASN A 9 3.13 -14.27 7.55
CA ASN A 9 4.14 -13.70 6.64
C ASN A 9 3.53 -13.13 5.36
N SER A 10 2.25 -13.06 5.20
CA SER A 10 1.71 -12.74 3.89
C SER A 10 0.71 -11.61 3.89
N TYR A 11 1.20 -10.37 3.89
CA TYR A 11 0.40 -9.37 3.21
C TYR A 11 1.05 -9.04 1.86
N SER A 12 0.25 -9.18 0.80
CA SER A 12 0.70 -8.79 -0.53
C SER A 12 0.96 -7.29 -0.54
N HIS A 13 2.12 -6.90 -1.04
CA HIS A 13 2.48 -5.50 -1.20
C HIS A 13 3.08 -5.26 -2.57
N ARG A 14 2.58 -4.27 -3.26
CA ARG A 14 3.05 -3.84 -4.58
C ARG A 14 3.32 -2.35 -4.56
N VAL A 15 4.41 -1.91 -5.18
CA VAL A 15 4.77 -0.51 -5.36
C VAL A 15 5.03 -0.24 -6.84
N SER A 16 4.64 0.92 -7.31
CA SER A 16 4.99 1.45 -8.62
C SER A 16 5.33 2.93 -8.54
N THR A 17 6.22 3.39 -9.40
CA THR A 17 6.55 4.80 -9.52
C THR A 17 5.64 5.51 -10.51
N VAL A 18 5.23 6.72 -10.16
CA VAL A 18 4.51 7.63 -11.07
C VAL A 18 5.54 8.53 -11.73
N LYS A 19 5.76 8.36 -13.04
CA LYS A 19 6.81 9.06 -13.80
C LYS A 19 6.21 9.93 -14.89
N LYS A 20 6.54 11.21 -14.90
CA LYS A 20 6.12 12.13 -15.97
C LYS A 20 6.63 11.71 -17.34
N SER A 21 7.89 11.23 -17.43
CA SER A 21 8.48 10.75 -18.67
C SER A 21 7.69 9.62 -19.35
N ASN A 22 6.92 8.87 -18.60
CA ASN A 22 6.09 7.76 -19.09
C ASN A 22 4.64 8.20 -19.37
N GLY A 23 4.33 9.49 -19.28
CA GLY A 23 2.96 9.98 -19.41
C GLY A 23 2.04 9.60 -18.23
N HIS A 24 2.61 9.23 -17.08
CA HIS A 24 1.83 8.93 -15.89
C HIS A 24 1.29 10.23 -15.27
N SER A 25 0.05 10.17 -14.76
CA SER A 25 -0.61 11.26 -14.05
C SER A 25 -0.98 10.80 -12.64
N ILE A 26 -0.65 11.62 -11.63
CA ILE A 26 -1.09 11.41 -10.25
C ILE A 26 -2.61 11.49 -10.18
N LEU A 27 -3.21 12.50 -10.83
CA LEU A 27 -4.67 12.70 -10.87
C LEU A 27 -5.40 11.49 -11.43
N ARG A 28 -4.86 10.86 -12.48
CA ARG A 28 -5.43 9.63 -13.04
C ARG A 28 -5.43 8.49 -12.01
N ILE A 29 -4.34 8.34 -11.25
CA ILE A 29 -4.23 7.29 -10.23
C ILE A 29 -5.19 7.55 -9.08
N ILE A 30 -5.25 8.80 -8.59
CA ILE A 30 -6.20 9.20 -7.53
C ILE A 30 -7.65 8.98 -7.99
N ALA A 31 -8.00 9.44 -9.20
CA ALA A 31 -9.34 9.22 -9.77
C ALA A 31 -9.69 7.72 -9.81
N TYR A 32 -8.72 6.88 -10.21
CA TYR A 32 -8.91 5.43 -10.32
C TYR A 32 -9.11 4.76 -8.96
N ILE A 33 -8.25 5.05 -7.97
CA ILE A 33 -8.34 4.38 -6.66
C ILE A 33 -9.52 4.88 -5.83
N MET A 34 -9.92 6.14 -5.99
CA MET A 34 -11.03 6.73 -5.24
C MET A 34 -12.39 6.64 -5.96
N ALA A 35 -12.43 6.02 -7.13
CA ALA A 35 -13.62 5.94 -7.97
C ALA A 35 -14.28 7.31 -8.22
N ARG A 36 -13.46 8.30 -8.58
CA ARG A 36 -13.89 9.70 -8.80
C ARG A 36 -13.64 10.14 -10.23
N LYS A 37 -14.23 11.29 -10.56
CA LYS A 37 -13.91 12.08 -11.75
C LYS A 37 -13.00 13.23 -11.32
N LEU A 38 -11.81 13.33 -11.92
CA LEU A 38 -10.84 14.40 -11.69
C LEU A 38 -10.34 14.96 -13.03
N GLU A 39 -9.94 16.23 -13.03
CA GLU A 39 -9.44 16.92 -14.21
C GLU A 39 -8.08 17.57 -13.94
N ASN A 40 -7.16 17.45 -14.90
CA ASN A 40 -5.93 18.23 -14.89
C ASN A 40 -6.21 19.63 -15.46
N ASN A 41 -6.17 20.64 -14.62
CA ASN A 41 -6.53 22.02 -14.94
C ASN A 41 -5.55 22.72 -15.90
N LEU A 42 -4.35 22.16 -16.11
CA LEU A 42 -3.38 22.68 -17.06
C LEU A 42 -3.58 22.10 -18.47
N THR A 43 -3.88 20.81 -18.55
CA THR A 43 -3.98 20.09 -19.83
C THR A 43 -5.43 19.90 -20.30
N GLY A 44 -6.41 20.09 -19.41
CA GLY A 44 -7.81 19.77 -19.66
C GLY A 44 -8.09 18.27 -19.73
N SER A 45 -7.11 17.42 -19.36
CA SER A 45 -7.28 15.96 -19.39
C SER A 45 -8.20 15.50 -18.26
N GLU A 46 -9.33 14.89 -18.64
CA GLU A 46 -10.31 14.34 -17.71
C GLU A 46 -10.06 12.85 -17.44
N HIS A 47 -10.13 12.45 -16.17
CA HIS A 47 -10.02 11.07 -15.71
C HIS A 47 -11.28 10.68 -14.94
N ASN A 48 -12.17 9.92 -15.58
CA ASN A 48 -13.45 9.56 -15.00
C ASN A 48 -13.53 8.06 -14.68
N PHE A 49 -13.51 7.73 -13.39
CA PHE A 49 -13.67 6.38 -12.85
C PHE A 49 -14.84 6.26 -11.87
N SER A 50 -15.77 7.21 -11.87
CA SER A 50 -16.93 7.25 -10.95
C SER A 50 -17.88 6.04 -11.07
N HIS A 51 -17.74 5.27 -12.16
CA HIS A 51 -18.50 4.03 -12.39
C HIS A 51 -17.95 2.83 -11.61
N LYS A 52 -16.74 2.93 -11.03
CA LYS A 52 -16.16 1.84 -10.23
C LYS A 52 -16.88 1.71 -8.88
N SER A 53 -17.01 0.48 -8.41
CA SER A 53 -17.55 0.13 -7.09
C SER A 53 -16.48 -0.55 -6.25
N GLY A 54 -16.79 -0.81 -4.97
CA GLY A 54 -15.90 -1.54 -4.08
C GLY A 54 -14.94 -0.66 -3.28
N VAL A 55 -15.07 0.67 -3.36
CA VAL A 55 -14.36 1.59 -2.46
C VAL A 55 -15.06 1.63 -1.12
N ILE A 56 -14.37 1.22 -0.05
CA ILE A 56 -14.89 1.18 1.33
C ILE A 56 -14.72 2.54 2.01
N ASN A 57 -13.51 3.08 1.92
CA ASN A 57 -13.13 4.32 2.59
C ASN A 57 -12.00 5.01 1.84
N THR A 58 -11.93 6.34 1.93
CA THR A 58 -10.87 7.17 1.32
C THR A 58 -10.47 8.28 2.27
N GLY A 59 -9.20 8.70 2.21
CA GLY A 59 -8.72 9.83 2.97
C GLY A 59 -7.52 10.51 2.32
N PHE A 60 -7.32 11.76 2.73
CA PHE A 60 -6.21 12.61 2.32
C PHE A 60 -5.61 13.27 3.56
N PHE A 61 -4.32 13.04 3.80
CA PHE A 61 -3.59 13.53 4.97
C PHE A 61 -2.46 14.44 4.55
N MET A 62 -2.32 15.54 5.28
CA MET A 62 -1.27 16.54 5.12
C MET A 62 -0.38 16.56 6.36
N PRO A 63 0.90 16.97 6.23
CA PRO A 63 1.75 17.17 7.40
C PRO A 63 1.15 18.20 8.35
N TYR A 64 1.33 17.97 9.66
CA TYR A 64 0.86 18.90 10.69
C TYR A 64 1.39 20.32 10.45
N GLY A 65 0.54 21.31 10.70
CA GLY A 65 0.89 22.74 10.52
C GLY A 65 0.81 23.24 9.08
N ILE A 66 0.58 22.38 8.09
CA ILE A 66 0.30 22.81 6.73
C ILE A 66 -1.18 23.17 6.62
N LYS A 67 -1.47 24.47 6.55
CA LYS A 67 -2.82 24.97 6.31
C LYS A 67 -2.98 25.28 4.82
N THR A 68 -3.97 24.69 4.18
CA THR A 68 -4.32 24.97 2.80
C THR A 68 -5.84 24.95 2.64
N GLU A 69 -6.35 25.85 1.78
CA GLU A 69 -7.74 25.83 1.34
C GLU A 69 -7.95 24.94 0.12
N MET A 70 -6.85 24.40 -0.45
CA MET A 70 -6.92 23.48 -1.59
C MET A 70 -7.57 22.17 -1.16
N ASN A 71 -8.53 21.73 -1.95
CA ASN A 71 -9.01 20.36 -1.87
C ASN A 71 -7.97 19.39 -2.47
N GLU A 72 -8.19 18.11 -2.31
CA GLU A 72 -7.27 17.06 -2.78
C GLU A 72 -6.97 17.17 -4.28
N GLU A 73 -7.96 17.42 -5.13
CA GLU A 73 -7.79 17.58 -6.58
C GLU A 73 -6.91 18.77 -6.93
N GLN A 74 -7.17 19.92 -6.34
CA GLN A 74 -6.38 21.13 -6.54
C GLN A 74 -4.93 20.92 -6.07
N PHE A 75 -4.75 20.22 -4.97
CA PHE A 75 -3.43 19.91 -4.42
C PHE A 75 -2.62 19.02 -5.36
N TYR A 76 -3.21 17.92 -5.86
CA TYR A 76 -2.51 17.04 -6.81
C TYR A 76 -2.29 17.70 -8.18
N ASN A 77 -3.21 18.55 -8.62
CA ASN A 77 -2.98 19.43 -9.77
C ASN A 77 -1.74 20.31 -9.54
N HIS A 78 -1.62 20.90 -8.35
CA HIS A 78 -0.45 21.72 -8.02
C HIS A 78 0.85 20.91 -8.06
N ILE A 79 0.87 19.69 -7.47
CA ILE A 79 2.05 18.82 -7.51
C ILE A 79 2.39 18.41 -8.94
N GLU A 80 1.44 17.92 -9.71
CA GLU A 80 1.66 17.43 -11.06
C GLU A 80 2.15 18.52 -11.99
N ASN A 81 1.60 19.72 -11.89
CA ASN A 81 1.92 20.84 -12.77
C ASN A 81 3.21 21.58 -12.39
N ASN A 82 3.60 21.55 -11.10
CA ASN A 82 4.78 22.29 -10.61
C ASN A 82 5.99 21.39 -10.29
N SER A 83 5.87 20.07 -10.39
CA SER A 83 7.02 19.20 -10.23
C SER A 83 8.00 19.40 -11.39
N HIS A 84 9.29 19.55 -11.07
CA HIS A 84 10.34 19.81 -12.04
C HIS A 84 10.37 18.72 -13.13
N ALA A 85 10.58 19.13 -14.38
CA ALA A 85 10.71 18.21 -15.52
C ALA A 85 11.91 17.23 -15.36
N SER A 86 12.94 17.63 -14.60
CA SER A 86 14.07 16.76 -14.25
C SER A 86 13.72 15.69 -13.20
N THR A 87 12.62 15.85 -12.46
CA THR A 87 12.18 14.88 -11.47
C THR A 87 11.36 13.81 -12.17
N ASN A 88 12.01 12.74 -12.57
CA ASN A 88 11.35 11.65 -13.30
C ASN A 88 10.23 11.01 -12.47
N ILE A 89 10.46 10.80 -11.16
CA ILE A 89 9.48 10.25 -10.21
C ILE A 89 8.78 11.41 -9.51
N ILE A 90 7.45 11.48 -9.61
CA ILE A 90 6.61 12.50 -8.96
C ILE A 90 5.83 11.96 -7.78
N ALA A 91 5.54 10.66 -7.78
CA ALA A 91 4.88 9.98 -6.66
C ALA A 91 5.18 8.48 -6.67
N TYR A 92 4.88 7.84 -5.55
CA TYR A 92 4.74 6.39 -5.44
C TYR A 92 3.26 6.03 -5.34
N SER A 93 2.88 4.94 -5.99
CA SER A 93 1.60 4.25 -5.81
C SER A 93 1.88 2.90 -5.19
N SER A 94 1.16 2.56 -4.13
CA SER A 94 1.40 1.35 -3.34
C SER A 94 0.07 0.65 -3.06
N ILE A 95 0.07 -0.68 -3.07
CA ILE A 95 -1.09 -1.51 -2.74
C ILE A 95 -0.66 -2.50 -1.67
N LEU A 96 -1.38 -2.53 -0.53
CA LEU A 96 -1.13 -3.46 0.56
C LEU A 96 -2.41 -4.20 0.93
N ALA A 97 -2.30 -5.52 1.15
CA ALA A 97 -3.39 -6.29 1.73
C ALA A 97 -3.60 -5.90 3.20
N LEU A 98 -4.85 -5.88 3.64
CA LEU A 98 -5.21 -5.63 5.04
C LEU A 98 -5.45 -6.95 5.77
N PRO A 99 -5.12 -7.04 7.07
CA PRO A 99 -5.34 -8.23 7.86
C PRO A 99 -6.82 -8.61 7.92
N PRO A 100 -7.20 -9.84 7.56
CA PRO A 100 -8.58 -10.31 7.69
C PRO A 100 -9.01 -10.49 9.15
N GLU A 101 -8.07 -10.57 10.09
CA GLU A 101 -8.33 -10.66 11.52
C GLU A 101 -8.87 -9.35 12.12
N LEU A 102 -8.71 -8.24 11.43
CA LEU A 102 -9.25 -6.94 11.81
C LEU A 102 -10.61 -6.71 11.13
N SER A 103 -11.57 -6.19 11.90
CA SER A 103 -12.83 -5.71 11.32
C SER A 103 -12.59 -4.55 10.34
N GLN A 104 -13.56 -4.27 9.49
CA GLN A 104 -13.45 -3.16 8.53
C GLN A 104 -13.18 -1.81 9.23
N GLU A 105 -13.80 -1.56 10.37
CA GLU A 105 -13.58 -0.35 11.16
C GLU A 105 -12.16 -0.29 11.74
N GLU A 106 -11.65 -1.43 12.23
CA GLU A 106 -10.27 -1.53 12.72
C GLU A 106 -9.26 -1.34 11.59
N GLN A 107 -9.52 -1.91 10.39
CA GLN A 107 -8.71 -1.70 9.20
C GLN A 107 -8.63 -0.22 8.81
N ILE A 108 -9.77 0.51 8.82
CA ILE A 108 -9.81 1.95 8.55
C ILE A 108 -8.93 2.70 9.57
N LYS A 109 -9.11 2.44 10.88
CA LYS A 109 -8.33 3.10 11.94
C LYS A 109 -6.83 2.86 11.82
N VAL A 110 -6.41 1.64 11.44
CA VAL A 110 -4.99 1.34 11.19
C VAL A 110 -4.45 2.17 10.05
N VAL A 111 -5.19 2.26 8.95
CA VAL A 111 -4.77 3.02 7.77
C VAL A 111 -4.70 4.51 8.05
N GLU A 112 -5.70 5.07 8.72
CA GLU A 112 -5.73 6.48 9.11
C GLU A 112 -4.57 6.83 10.04
N LYS A 113 -4.37 6.04 11.09
CA LYS A 113 -3.26 6.24 12.04
C LYS A 113 -1.90 6.12 11.34
N PHE A 114 -1.74 5.17 10.43
CA PHE A 114 -0.53 5.08 9.62
C PHE A 114 -0.32 6.34 8.78
N CYS A 115 -1.37 6.87 8.14
CA CYS A 115 -1.28 8.08 7.31
C CYS A 115 -0.91 9.31 8.15
N GLU A 116 -1.50 9.48 9.34
CA GLU A 116 -1.13 10.55 10.28
C GLU A 116 0.35 10.49 10.65
N ASP A 117 0.80 9.37 11.18
CA ASP A 117 2.18 9.18 11.62
C ASP A 117 3.17 9.34 10.46
N PHE A 118 2.79 8.84 9.27
CA PHE A 118 3.61 8.93 8.07
C PHE A 118 3.79 10.39 7.61
N THR A 119 2.71 11.16 7.55
CA THR A 119 2.76 12.56 7.11
C THR A 119 3.57 13.42 8.07
N GLU A 120 3.45 13.20 9.38
CA GLU A 120 4.24 13.90 10.40
C GLU A 120 5.72 13.53 10.30
N GLN A 121 6.04 12.25 10.19
CA GLN A 121 7.42 11.79 10.19
C GLN A 121 8.20 12.22 8.95
N TYR A 122 7.55 12.19 7.77
CA TYR A 122 8.24 12.40 6.49
C TYR A 122 7.97 13.77 5.84
N GLY A 123 7.01 14.52 6.36
CA GLY A 123 6.69 15.85 5.86
C GLY A 123 6.14 15.86 4.44
N THR A 124 5.45 14.79 4.03
CA THR A 124 4.75 14.69 2.74
C THR A 124 3.29 14.35 2.96
N CYS A 125 2.45 14.56 1.96
CA CYS A 125 1.05 14.12 2.07
C CYS A 125 0.89 12.67 1.63
N ILE A 126 -0.24 12.09 1.98
CA ILE A 126 -0.65 10.75 1.58
C ILE A 126 -2.15 10.71 1.31
N SER A 127 -2.53 10.15 0.17
CA SER A 127 -3.90 9.76 -0.11
C SER A 127 -4.04 8.26 -0.03
N TYR A 128 -5.17 7.79 0.49
CA TYR A 128 -5.48 6.37 0.51
C TYR A 128 -6.89 6.07 0.03
N ALA A 129 -7.07 4.85 -0.45
CA ALA A 129 -8.38 4.25 -0.70
C ALA A 129 -8.35 2.79 -0.27
N ILE A 130 -9.29 2.38 0.57
CA ILE A 130 -9.52 0.98 0.95
C ILE A 130 -10.55 0.40 0.01
N HIS A 131 -10.21 -0.75 -0.57
CA HIS A 131 -11.08 -1.47 -1.48
C HIS A 131 -11.48 -2.82 -0.91
N GLU A 132 -12.68 -3.25 -1.26
CA GLU A 132 -13.13 -4.63 -1.06
C GLU A 132 -12.31 -5.60 -1.92
N ALA A 133 -12.35 -6.88 -1.54
CA ALA A 133 -11.79 -7.95 -2.36
C ALA A 133 -12.37 -7.92 -3.78
N ASP A 134 -11.52 -8.16 -4.76
CA ASP A 134 -11.92 -8.23 -6.16
C ASP A 134 -13.03 -9.28 -6.38
N ASN A 135 -14.05 -8.91 -7.16
CA ASN A 135 -15.18 -9.80 -7.47
C ASN A 135 -15.94 -10.31 -6.23
N LEU A 136 -16.02 -9.53 -5.17
CA LEU A 136 -16.61 -9.91 -3.88
C LEU A 136 -18.03 -10.51 -4.03
N LYS A 137 -18.90 -9.86 -4.79
CA LYS A 137 -20.27 -10.36 -5.03
C LYS A 137 -20.29 -11.75 -5.64
N ARG A 138 -19.43 -11.98 -6.66
CA ARG A 138 -19.33 -13.28 -7.32
C ARG A 138 -18.77 -14.36 -6.38
N LYS A 139 -17.78 -14.00 -5.58
CA LYS A 139 -17.18 -14.93 -4.61
C LYS A 139 -18.17 -15.31 -3.51
N LYS A 140 -18.93 -14.35 -2.98
CA LYS A 140 -19.99 -14.62 -2.00
C LYS A 140 -21.08 -15.52 -2.57
N ALA A 141 -21.57 -15.24 -3.77
CA ALA A 141 -22.55 -16.09 -4.43
C ALA A 141 -22.03 -17.51 -4.65
N ARG A 142 -20.74 -17.66 -5.01
CA ARG A 142 -20.12 -18.98 -5.16
C ARG A 142 -19.98 -19.72 -3.82
N LEU A 143 -19.65 -19.04 -2.74
CA LEU A 143 -19.60 -19.63 -1.41
C LEU A 143 -20.98 -20.17 -1.00
N GLU A 144 -22.05 -19.39 -1.18
CA GLU A 144 -23.42 -19.80 -0.92
C GLU A 144 -23.82 -21.04 -1.74
N GLU A 145 -23.40 -21.11 -3.02
CA GLU A 145 -23.64 -22.27 -3.89
C GLU A 145 -22.89 -23.51 -3.40
N ILE A 146 -21.62 -23.37 -3.01
CA ILE A 146 -20.81 -24.46 -2.43
C ILE A 146 -21.47 -25.00 -1.15
N GLU A 147 -21.92 -24.12 -0.28
CA GLU A 147 -22.60 -24.50 0.96
C GLU A 147 -23.93 -25.20 0.70
N LYS A 148 -24.73 -24.63 -0.19
CA LYS A 148 -26.06 -25.18 -0.53
C LYS A 148 -26.01 -26.57 -1.14
N TYR A 149 -25.03 -26.82 -2.02
CA TYR A 149 -24.93 -28.06 -2.78
C TYR A 149 -23.80 -28.99 -2.32
N ASN A 150 -23.11 -28.62 -1.24
CA ASN A 150 -21.95 -29.35 -0.69
C ASN A 150 -20.91 -29.73 -1.77
N LEU A 151 -20.53 -28.71 -2.58
CA LEU A 151 -19.60 -28.91 -3.66
C LEU A 151 -18.17 -29.15 -3.15
N PRO A 152 -17.31 -29.90 -3.88
CA PRO A 152 -15.96 -30.28 -3.43
C PRO A 152 -14.91 -29.16 -3.59
N GLU A 153 -15.31 -27.92 -3.47
CA GLU A 153 -14.41 -26.77 -3.56
C GLU A 153 -13.89 -26.35 -2.19
N ASP A 154 -12.70 -25.72 -2.20
CA ASP A 154 -12.06 -25.23 -0.98
C ASP A 154 -12.80 -24.00 -0.42
N LYS A 155 -13.64 -24.22 0.58
CA LYS A 155 -14.40 -23.16 1.25
C LYS A 155 -13.50 -22.19 1.99
N GLU A 156 -12.45 -22.68 2.64
CA GLU A 156 -11.54 -21.86 3.43
C GLU A 156 -10.76 -20.89 2.55
N ASP A 157 -10.24 -21.38 1.42
CA ASP A 157 -9.54 -20.52 0.45
C ASP A 157 -10.46 -19.44 -0.12
N LEU A 158 -11.71 -19.80 -0.44
CA LEU A 158 -12.69 -18.83 -0.92
C LEU A 158 -13.08 -17.80 0.14
N GLN A 159 -13.22 -18.20 1.40
CA GLN A 159 -13.47 -17.30 2.53
C GLN A 159 -12.31 -16.31 2.72
N LEU A 160 -11.07 -16.77 2.69
CA LEU A 160 -9.88 -15.90 2.73
C LEU A 160 -9.85 -14.90 1.57
N GLN A 161 -10.22 -15.33 0.37
CA GLN A 161 -10.33 -14.44 -0.79
C GLN A 161 -11.45 -13.39 -0.64
N ILE A 162 -12.54 -13.70 0.05
CA ILE A 162 -13.63 -12.76 0.36
C ILE A 162 -13.17 -11.69 1.34
N GLN A 163 -12.33 -12.03 2.30
CA GLN A 163 -11.81 -11.13 3.34
C GLN A 163 -10.59 -10.32 2.90
N ASN A 164 -10.14 -10.46 1.65
CA ASN A 164 -8.92 -9.82 1.15
C ASN A 164 -9.14 -8.34 0.77
N ASN A 165 -9.49 -7.52 1.76
CA ASN A 165 -9.49 -6.07 1.59
C ASN A 165 -8.05 -5.57 1.41
N HIS A 166 -7.89 -4.49 0.66
CA HIS A 166 -6.58 -3.90 0.41
C HIS A 166 -6.64 -2.38 0.39
N VAL A 167 -5.54 -1.76 0.77
CA VAL A 167 -5.40 -0.31 0.73
C VAL A 167 -4.46 0.10 -0.38
N HIS A 168 -4.87 1.12 -1.12
CA HIS A 168 -4.03 1.86 -2.05
C HIS A 168 -3.51 3.12 -1.38
N PHE A 169 -2.22 3.41 -1.53
CA PHE A 169 -1.64 4.69 -1.16
C PHE A 169 -1.07 5.40 -2.37
N VAL A 170 -1.19 6.72 -2.39
CA VAL A 170 -0.48 7.60 -3.31
C VAL A 170 0.30 8.62 -2.49
N ILE A 171 1.62 8.64 -2.67
CA ILE A 171 2.55 9.41 -1.86
C ILE A 171 3.46 10.21 -2.80
N PRO A 172 3.37 11.55 -2.81
CA PRO A 172 4.26 12.40 -3.57
C PRO A 172 5.72 12.23 -3.15
N TYR A 173 6.63 12.33 -4.12
CA TYR A 173 8.07 12.23 -3.88
C TYR A 173 8.70 13.59 -3.53
N CYS A 174 7.97 14.43 -2.83
CA CYS A 174 8.45 15.72 -2.36
C CYS A 174 7.91 16.04 -0.97
N LYS A 175 8.67 16.82 -0.20
CA LYS A 175 8.18 17.38 1.06
C LYS A 175 7.18 18.49 0.78
N ILE A 176 6.23 18.63 1.67
CA ILE A 176 5.27 19.72 1.71
C ILE A 176 5.70 20.64 2.84
N GLU A 177 6.15 21.84 2.52
CA GLU A 177 6.73 22.77 3.47
C GLU A 177 5.86 24.01 3.63
N ALA A 178 5.65 24.44 4.88
CA ALA A 178 4.98 25.72 5.17
C ALA A 178 5.76 26.88 4.55
N LEU A 179 5.05 27.88 4.07
CA LEU A 179 5.69 29.10 3.56
C LEU A 179 6.32 29.89 4.70
N THR A 180 7.53 30.34 4.47
CA THR A 180 8.26 31.27 5.36
C THR A 180 8.06 32.73 4.95
N GLY A 181 8.44 33.67 5.80
CA GLY A 181 8.38 35.10 5.46
C GLY A 181 9.12 35.46 4.16
N LYS A 182 10.22 34.75 3.83
CA LYS A 182 10.96 34.92 2.58
C LYS A 182 10.15 34.45 1.36
N ASP A 183 9.44 33.35 1.49
CA ASP A 183 8.58 32.80 0.42
C ASP A 183 7.40 33.74 0.14
N PHE A 184 6.81 34.36 1.17
CA PHE A 184 5.76 35.37 1.03
C PHE A 184 6.25 36.63 0.30
N GLN A 185 7.49 37.06 0.54
CA GLN A 185 8.07 38.19 -0.19
C GLN A 185 8.29 37.87 -1.67
N ALA A 186 8.75 36.66 -1.98
CA ALA A 186 8.92 36.20 -3.34
C ALA A 186 7.58 36.08 -4.10
N LYS A 187 6.52 35.60 -3.45
CA LYS A 187 5.17 35.49 -4.01
C LYS A 187 4.53 36.85 -4.26
N ARG A 188 4.72 37.83 -3.39
CA ARG A 188 4.24 39.20 -3.64
C ARG A 188 4.73 39.77 -4.95
N LYS A 189 5.96 39.47 -5.38
CA LYS A 189 6.51 39.86 -6.67
C LYS A 189 5.86 39.15 -7.86
N LYS A 190 5.33 37.92 -7.66
CA LYS A 190 4.73 37.10 -8.74
C LYS A 190 3.19 37.16 -8.80
N LYS A 191 2.51 37.94 -7.96
CA LYS A 191 1.04 38.11 -7.93
C LYS A 191 0.23 36.79 -7.83
N SER A 192 0.78 35.71 -7.30
CA SER A 192 0.01 34.48 -7.03
C SER A 192 -0.46 34.47 -5.57
N PHE A 193 -1.73 34.80 -5.35
CA PHE A 193 -2.40 34.67 -4.06
C PHE A 193 -3.00 33.28 -3.96
N GLY A 194 -2.78 32.60 -2.85
CA GLY A 194 -3.56 31.41 -2.49
C GLY A 194 -2.78 30.20 -1.96
N ASP A 195 -1.49 30.05 -2.30
CA ASP A 195 -0.76 28.89 -1.79
C ASP A 195 -0.20 29.15 -0.40
N THR A 196 -0.47 28.26 0.53
CA THR A 196 0.02 28.31 1.90
C THR A 196 1.20 27.38 2.15
N PHE A 197 1.64 26.65 1.13
CA PHE A 197 2.77 25.74 1.17
C PHE A 197 3.60 25.82 -0.10
N LYS A 198 4.78 25.21 -0.08
CA LYS A 198 5.64 24.99 -1.25
C LYS A 198 6.03 23.52 -1.36
N LEU A 199 6.33 23.10 -2.57
CA LEU A 199 6.95 21.78 -2.78
C LEU A 199 8.43 21.89 -2.40
N GLY A 200 8.80 21.12 -1.38
CA GLY A 200 10.16 21.06 -0.87
C GLY A 200 11.04 20.07 -1.63
N SER A 201 12.19 19.75 -1.04
CA SER A 201 13.11 18.74 -1.58
C SER A 201 12.47 17.35 -1.61
N GLN A 202 13.07 16.44 -2.34
CA GLN A 202 12.71 15.03 -2.31
C GLN A 202 12.80 14.47 -0.90
N VAL A 203 11.91 13.56 -0.55
CA VAL A 203 11.94 12.88 0.75
C VAL A 203 13.12 11.91 0.76
N LYS A 204 14.23 12.31 1.38
CA LYS A 204 15.49 11.57 1.37
C LYS A 204 15.37 10.19 2.00
N ASP A 205 14.46 10.03 2.96
CA ASP A 205 14.25 8.75 3.65
C ASP A 205 13.58 7.70 2.76
N PHE A 206 13.00 8.11 1.63
CA PHE A 206 12.57 7.20 0.58
C PHE A 206 13.72 6.78 -0.33
N ASN A 207 14.93 7.27 -0.08
CA ASN A 207 16.09 6.99 -0.92
C ASN A 207 16.64 5.59 -0.60
N PRO A 208 16.84 4.76 -1.63
CA PRO A 208 17.31 3.38 -1.57
C PRO A 208 18.62 3.15 -0.80
N ILE A 209 19.47 4.13 -0.73
CA ILE A 209 20.83 3.98 -0.15
C ILE A 209 20.81 3.55 1.33
N LYS A 210 19.70 3.80 2.05
CA LYS A 210 19.61 3.50 3.48
C LYS A 210 19.13 2.08 3.80
N TYR A 211 18.36 1.44 2.91
CA TYR A 211 17.70 0.15 3.17
C TYR A 211 18.24 -1.04 2.36
N GLY A 212 19.14 -0.84 1.41
CA GLY A 212 19.64 -1.91 0.56
C GLY A 212 21.09 -1.77 0.11
N SER A 213 21.83 -0.82 0.68
CA SER A 213 23.18 -0.46 0.20
C SER A 213 24.26 -1.53 0.40
N GLU A 214 24.02 -2.55 1.23
CA GLU A 214 25.00 -3.63 1.40
C GLU A 214 24.92 -4.69 0.30
N ILE A 215 23.81 -4.79 -0.42
CA ILE A 215 23.57 -5.90 -1.36
C ILE A 215 23.89 -5.55 -2.82
N ARG A 216 23.91 -4.28 -3.22
CA ARG A 216 24.19 -3.90 -4.62
C ARG A 216 24.90 -2.56 -4.75
N LYS A 217 26.21 -2.56 -4.50
CA LYS A 217 27.06 -1.38 -4.74
C LYS A 217 27.26 -1.00 -6.22
N ASP A 218 26.85 -1.85 -7.15
CA ASP A 218 27.33 -1.81 -8.53
C ASP A 218 26.27 -1.36 -9.57
N LYS A 219 24.98 -1.21 -9.21
CA LYS A 219 23.97 -0.69 -10.15
C LYS A 219 22.87 0.07 -9.42
N PRO A 220 22.82 1.40 -9.51
CA PRO A 220 21.67 2.20 -9.11
C PRO A 220 20.59 2.18 -10.20
N ASP A 221 19.97 1.01 -10.43
CA ASP A 221 18.85 0.89 -11.34
C ASP A 221 17.55 1.39 -10.69
N LEU A 222 16.66 1.97 -11.51
CA LEU A 222 15.32 2.40 -11.11
C LEU A 222 14.50 1.29 -10.41
N MET A 223 14.75 0.01 -10.74
CA MET A 223 14.19 -1.14 -10.03
C MET A 223 14.57 -1.17 -8.54
N ASN A 224 15.76 -0.70 -8.17
CA ASN A 224 16.18 -0.63 -6.79
C ASN A 224 15.41 0.42 -5.98
N ILE A 225 14.97 1.50 -6.61
CA ILE A 225 14.18 2.56 -5.95
C ILE A 225 12.80 2.03 -5.56
N GLU A 226 12.11 1.33 -6.45
CA GLU A 226 10.81 0.73 -6.17
C GLU A 226 10.92 -0.38 -5.11
N GLN A 227 11.94 -1.24 -5.21
CA GLN A 227 12.17 -2.31 -4.25
C GLN A 227 12.45 -1.77 -2.85
N ASN A 228 13.24 -0.72 -2.72
CA ASN A 228 13.58 -0.15 -1.42
C ASN A 228 12.41 0.62 -0.80
N PHE A 229 11.63 1.32 -1.61
CA PHE A 229 10.39 1.91 -1.13
C PHE A 229 9.38 0.84 -0.72
N LEU A 230 9.33 -0.28 -1.44
CA LEU A 230 8.53 -1.44 -1.08
C LEU A 230 8.90 -1.99 0.31
N GLU A 231 10.18 -2.23 0.55
CA GLU A 231 10.68 -2.76 1.83
C GLU A 231 10.42 -1.78 2.98
N PHE A 232 10.70 -0.50 2.76
CA PHE A 232 10.39 0.57 3.69
C PHE A 232 8.90 0.62 4.08
N MET A 233 8.00 0.63 3.10
CA MET A 233 6.55 0.66 3.34
C MET A 233 6.08 -0.62 4.06
N ARG A 234 6.60 -1.78 3.68
CA ARG A 234 6.30 -3.06 4.34
C ARG A 234 6.67 -3.04 5.81
N GLU A 235 7.86 -2.57 6.14
CA GLU A 235 8.29 -2.46 7.53
C GLU A 235 7.40 -1.52 8.34
N LYS A 236 7.19 -0.29 7.84
CA LYS A 236 6.40 0.73 8.55
C LYS A 236 4.95 0.32 8.74
N PHE A 237 4.30 -0.20 7.70
CA PHE A 237 2.91 -0.63 7.78
C PHE A 237 2.74 -1.89 8.65
N CYS A 238 3.73 -2.80 8.64
CA CYS A 238 3.76 -3.98 9.51
C CYS A 238 3.70 -3.59 11.00
N VAL A 239 4.44 -2.55 11.40
CA VAL A 239 4.40 -2.03 12.78
C VAL A 239 3.00 -1.53 13.12
N SER A 240 2.37 -0.75 12.26
CA SER A 240 1.02 -0.23 12.49
C SER A 240 -0.04 -1.34 12.60
N ILE A 241 0.05 -2.36 11.74
CA ILE A 241 -0.81 -3.55 11.82
C ILE A 241 -0.63 -4.26 13.17
N ASN A 242 0.62 -4.56 13.55
CA ASN A 242 0.89 -5.31 14.78
C ASN A 242 0.45 -4.54 16.03
N ASN A 243 0.65 -3.24 16.08
CA ASN A 243 0.16 -2.41 17.17
C ASN A 243 -1.37 -2.46 17.29
N SER A 244 -2.07 -2.49 16.16
CA SER A 244 -3.54 -2.62 16.16
C SER A 244 -4.00 -4.01 16.58
N LEU A 245 -3.36 -5.07 16.08
CA LEU A 245 -3.68 -6.45 16.48
C LEU A 245 -3.47 -6.65 17.97
N GLU A 246 -2.37 -6.13 18.53
CA GLU A 246 -2.08 -6.18 19.95
C GLU A 246 -3.11 -5.42 20.78
N LYS A 247 -3.45 -4.19 20.39
CA LYS A 247 -4.47 -3.37 21.04
C LYS A 247 -5.84 -4.03 21.06
N ASN A 248 -6.15 -4.82 20.04
CA ASN A 248 -7.41 -5.57 19.93
C ASN A 248 -7.31 -7.02 20.48
N ASN A 249 -6.26 -7.32 21.25
CA ASN A 249 -6.02 -8.62 21.89
C ASN A 249 -6.01 -9.80 20.88
N ARG A 250 -5.55 -9.56 19.66
CA ARG A 250 -5.34 -10.60 18.63
C ARG A 250 -3.99 -11.29 18.86
N ILE A 251 -3.95 -12.58 18.62
CA ILE A 251 -2.73 -13.39 18.75
C ILE A 251 -1.85 -13.37 17.49
N GLU A 252 -2.42 -12.96 16.38
CA GLU A 252 -1.72 -12.88 15.10
C GLU A 252 -0.74 -11.70 15.10
N ARG A 253 0.41 -11.91 14.45
CA ARG A 253 1.41 -10.88 14.17
C ARG A 253 1.89 -11.03 12.74
N TYR A 254 2.12 -9.91 12.08
CA TYR A 254 2.65 -9.87 10.72
C TYR A 254 4.14 -9.58 10.73
N THR A 255 4.86 -10.05 9.72
CA THR A 255 6.27 -9.73 9.51
C THR A 255 6.51 -9.21 8.10
N HIS A 256 7.36 -8.20 7.99
CA HIS A 256 7.80 -7.64 6.71
C HIS A 256 8.92 -8.46 6.06
N LYS A 257 9.56 -9.36 6.82
CA LYS A 257 10.68 -10.17 6.37
C LYS A 257 10.23 -11.28 5.41
N SER A 258 11.06 -11.61 4.44
CA SER A 258 10.82 -12.75 3.58
C SER A 258 11.03 -14.08 4.33
N TYR A 259 10.50 -15.18 3.81
CA TYR A 259 10.73 -16.52 4.36
C TYR A 259 12.22 -16.85 4.45
N LYS A 260 13.00 -16.43 3.44
CA LYS A 260 14.45 -16.59 3.41
C LYS A 260 15.14 -15.84 4.55
N ASP A 261 14.71 -14.59 4.82
CA ASP A 261 15.28 -13.77 5.90
C ASP A 261 14.91 -14.31 7.29
N LEU A 262 13.82 -15.07 7.36
CA LEU A 262 13.42 -15.82 8.56
C LEU A 262 14.13 -17.17 8.70
N GLY A 263 15.02 -17.52 7.76
CA GLY A 263 15.72 -18.81 7.75
C GLY A 263 14.85 -20.01 7.35
N LEU A 264 13.67 -19.76 6.76
CA LEU A 264 12.72 -20.79 6.33
C LEU A 264 13.03 -21.25 4.91
N GLN A 265 13.09 -22.55 4.69
CA GLN A 265 13.30 -23.15 3.36
C GLN A 265 11.98 -23.26 2.56
N ILE A 266 11.26 -22.16 2.46
CA ILE A 266 9.99 -22.08 1.75
C ILE A 266 10.08 -20.99 0.71
N SER A 267 9.55 -21.27 -0.44
CA SER A 267 9.42 -20.28 -1.51
C SER A 267 8.09 -19.55 -1.43
N ALA A 268 8.10 -18.26 -1.75
CA ALA A 268 6.86 -17.49 -1.85
C ALA A 268 6.03 -17.96 -3.04
N THR A 269 4.71 -17.71 -2.96
CA THR A 269 3.82 -17.88 -4.12
C THR A 269 4.15 -16.89 -5.22
N VAL A 270 3.86 -17.27 -6.46
CA VAL A 270 4.08 -16.44 -7.65
C VAL A 270 2.75 -15.82 -8.09
N HIS A 271 2.77 -14.57 -8.50
CA HIS A 271 1.56 -13.91 -8.99
C HIS A 271 1.04 -14.57 -10.27
N GLU A 272 -0.18 -15.08 -10.23
CA GLU A 272 -0.76 -15.85 -11.35
C GLU A 272 -1.20 -14.99 -12.54
N GLY A 273 -1.53 -13.75 -12.36
CA GLY A 273 -2.11 -12.89 -13.39
C GLY A 273 -3.50 -13.36 -13.90
N GLU A 274 -4.21 -12.49 -14.56
CA GLU A 274 -5.60 -12.73 -14.98
C GLU A 274 -5.72 -13.87 -16.03
N ILE A 275 -4.72 -14.05 -16.90
CA ILE A 275 -4.73 -15.10 -17.92
C ILE A 275 -4.68 -16.49 -17.28
N VAL A 276 -3.82 -16.69 -16.27
CA VAL A 276 -3.70 -17.97 -15.55
C VAL A 276 -4.98 -18.24 -14.79
N LYS A 277 -5.49 -17.26 -14.04
CA LYS A 277 -6.75 -17.37 -13.28
C LYS A 277 -7.94 -17.74 -14.20
N SER A 278 -8.07 -17.07 -15.35
CA SER A 278 -9.11 -17.38 -16.33
C SER A 278 -8.99 -18.81 -16.88
N ARG A 279 -7.78 -19.28 -17.17
CA ARG A 279 -7.56 -20.63 -17.65
C ARG A 279 -7.88 -21.70 -16.60
N VAL A 280 -7.50 -21.45 -15.35
CA VAL A 280 -7.82 -22.33 -14.21
C VAL A 280 -9.33 -22.38 -13.98
N ALA A 281 -10.01 -21.23 -14.01
CA ALA A 281 -11.47 -21.16 -13.90
C ALA A 281 -12.21 -21.94 -15.02
N ASN A 282 -11.57 -22.09 -16.18
CA ASN A 282 -12.07 -22.90 -17.31
C ASN A 282 -11.55 -24.35 -17.27
N GLY A 283 -11.09 -24.84 -16.12
CA GLY A 283 -10.68 -26.23 -15.91
C GLY A 283 -9.31 -26.60 -16.50
N LYS A 284 -8.49 -25.62 -16.93
CA LYS A 284 -7.15 -25.90 -17.44
C LYS A 284 -6.14 -25.97 -16.29
N LYS A 285 -5.35 -27.04 -16.28
CA LYS A 285 -4.24 -27.17 -15.34
C LYS A 285 -3.11 -26.22 -15.71
N MET A 286 -2.61 -25.44 -14.75
CA MET A 286 -1.54 -24.47 -14.93
C MET A 286 -0.45 -24.70 -13.90
N ASP A 287 0.80 -24.83 -14.32
CA ASP A 287 1.93 -25.17 -13.45
C ASP A 287 2.14 -24.15 -12.32
N VAL A 288 1.97 -22.87 -12.62
CA VAL A 288 2.06 -21.78 -11.61
C VAL A 288 0.98 -21.93 -10.54
N HIS A 289 -0.23 -22.33 -10.92
CA HIS A 289 -1.33 -22.55 -9.98
C HIS A 289 -1.06 -23.76 -9.07
N GLU A 290 -0.62 -24.87 -9.61
CA GLU A 290 -0.26 -26.06 -8.85
C GLU A 290 0.92 -25.80 -7.92
N TYR A 291 1.94 -25.08 -8.40
CA TYR A 291 3.05 -24.61 -7.58
C TYR A 291 2.55 -23.77 -6.40
N ASN A 292 1.69 -22.78 -6.64
CA ASN A 292 1.15 -21.93 -5.59
C ASN A 292 0.34 -22.74 -4.56
N LYS A 293 -0.47 -23.69 -5.00
CA LYS A 293 -1.18 -24.61 -4.12
C LYS A 293 -0.24 -25.37 -3.18
N GLN A 294 0.86 -25.89 -3.74
CA GLN A 294 1.86 -26.62 -2.97
C GLN A 294 2.54 -25.68 -1.94
N GLN A 295 2.95 -24.47 -2.35
CA GLN A 295 3.57 -23.50 -1.45
C GLN A 295 2.61 -23.08 -0.34
N THR A 296 1.35 -22.79 -0.66
CA THR A 296 0.32 -22.41 0.32
C THR A 296 0.13 -23.49 1.38
N ARG A 297 0.07 -24.76 0.99
CA ARG A 297 -0.01 -25.90 1.94
C ARG A 297 1.21 -25.96 2.85
N GLN A 298 2.43 -25.77 2.32
CA GLN A 298 3.65 -25.73 3.13
C GLN A 298 3.63 -24.59 4.13
N ILE A 299 3.17 -23.40 3.71
CA ILE A 299 3.04 -22.22 4.56
C ILE A 299 2.04 -22.49 5.70
N GLN A 300 0.86 -23.02 5.40
CA GLN A 300 -0.17 -23.34 6.39
C GLN A 300 0.32 -24.39 7.41
N THR A 301 1.08 -25.38 6.96
CA THR A 301 1.65 -26.40 7.86
C THR A 301 2.68 -25.79 8.82
N LEU A 302 3.41 -24.77 8.41
CA LEU A 302 4.40 -24.07 9.25
C LEU A 302 3.76 -23.15 10.28
N ASP A 303 2.69 -22.48 9.96
CA ASP A 303 1.92 -21.66 10.90
C ASP A 303 1.48 -22.48 12.12
N LEU A 304 1.27 -23.78 11.94
CA LEU A 304 0.90 -24.71 13.01
C LEU A 304 2.08 -25.26 13.83
N VAL A 305 3.27 -25.34 13.27
CA VAL A 305 4.41 -26.08 13.89
C VAL A 305 5.46 -25.16 14.51
N HIS A 306 5.65 -23.95 14.03
CA HIS A 306 6.79 -23.09 14.39
C HIS A 306 6.52 -22.02 15.46
N VAL A 307 5.41 -22.03 16.14
CA VAL A 307 5.06 -21.07 17.20
C VAL A 307 5.98 -21.19 18.44
N GLY A 308 6.77 -22.26 18.56
CA GLY A 308 7.58 -22.54 19.76
C GLY A 308 8.98 -21.95 19.80
N ASN A 309 9.59 -21.58 18.68
CA ASN A 309 11.03 -21.28 18.60
C ASN A 309 11.41 -19.86 18.16
N PHE A 310 10.46 -18.99 17.88
CA PHE A 310 10.78 -17.61 17.52
C PHE A 310 10.88 -16.72 18.75
N LYS A 311 12.09 -16.41 19.19
CA LYS A 311 12.34 -15.25 20.06
C LYS A 311 11.96 -14.02 19.28
N TYR A 312 10.86 -13.39 19.64
CA TYR A 312 10.46 -12.08 19.17
C TYR A 312 11.60 -11.10 19.43
N ILE A 313 12.13 -10.47 18.39
CA ILE A 313 13.08 -9.38 18.57
C ILE A 313 12.27 -8.18 19.04
N GLN A 314 12.17 -8.03 20.35
CA GLN A 314 11.70 -6.84 21.03
C GLN A 314 12.75 -5.72 20.90
N ASN A 315 12.91 -5.16 19.70
CA ASN A 315 13.62 -3.90 19.50
C ASN A 315 12.92 -3.12 18.40
N VAL A 316 11.65 -2.81 18.63
CA VAL A 316 10.99 -1.71 17.93
C VAL A 316 11.18 -0.50 18.83
N PRO A 317 11.86 0.58 18.40
CA PRO A 317 11.87 1.82 19.17
C PRO A 317 10.43 2.29 19.29
N THR A 318 9.92 2.29 20.50
CA THR A 318 8.72 3.06 20.86
C THR A 318 9.00 4.49 20.46
N ILE A 319 8.26 4.99 19.49
CA ILE A 319 8.25 6.41 19.17
C ILE A 319 7.55 7.08 20.36
N SER A 320 8.37 7.66 21.26
CA SER A 320 7.91 8.55 22.32
C SER A 320 7.66 9.93 21.74
#